data_e2c44e66b5c6bcc630af0ad5dbfd7f0c
#
_entry.id   e2c44e66b5c6bcc630af0ad5dbfd7f0c
#
_cell.length_a   1.000
_cell.length_b   1.000
_cell.length_c   1.000
_cell.angle_alpha   90.00
_cell.angle_beta   90.00
_cell.angle_gamma   90.00
#
_symmetry.space_group_name_H-M   'P 1'
#
loop_
_entity.id
_entity.type
_entity.pdbx_description
1 polymer ?
#
loop_
_entity_poly.entity_id
_entity_poly.type
_entity_poly.pdbx_seq_one_letter_code
_entity_poly.pdbx_strand_id
1 'polypeptide(L)'
;MGRLGHDLDFTTDARPDDTEAILRQHTHATWDIGRAFGTIGAQIDDWVVEVTTYRADAYHPDSRKPEIVYGETLKDDLIRRDFTVNAMALHAATRTFSDPYAGLTDIVSGILRTPFPPERSFSDDPLRMMRAARFTSQLGFTVTNEVRAAMTDMASRIEIISAERVRDELSKTCLLYTSPSPRD
;
A
#
# COMPACT_ATOMS: atom_id res chain seq x y z
N MET A 1 6.75 3.86 -19.09
CA MET A 1 7.92 3.01 -18.81
C MET A 1 8.92 3.76 -17.94
N GLY A 2 9.22 3.21 -16.76
CA GLY A 2 10.52 3.29 -16.11
C GLY A 2 11.05 4.64 -15.64
N ARG A 3 10.26 5.49 -15.01
CA ARG A 3 10.84 6.38 -14.00
C ARG A 3 11.01 5.53 -12.74
N LEU A 4 12.24 5.09 -12.48
CA LEU A 4 12.64 4.71 -11.13
C LEU A 4 12.43 5.97 -10.30
N GLY A 5 11.39 5.98 -9.45
CA GLY A 5 11.26 7.00 -8.43
C GLY A 5 12.48 6.92 -7.52
N HIS A 6 12.77 8.00 -6.82
CA HIS A 6 13.82 8.00 -5.79
C HIS A 6 13.31 7.40 -4.46
N ASP A 7 12.18 6.68 -4.50
CA ASP A 7 11.53 6.08 -3.34
C ASP A 7 11.75 4.56 -3.34
N LEU A 8 12.23 4.04 -2.22
CA LEU A 8 12.42 2.61 -1.97
C LEU A 8 11.61 2.18 -0.76
N ASP A 9 10.61 1.32 -1.01
CA ASP A 9 9.78 0.73 0.04
C ASP A 9 10.29 -0.68 0.36
N PHE A 10 10.71 -0.87 1.61
CA PHE A 10 11.12 -2.17 2.15
C PHE A 10 10.10 -2.65 3.17
N THR A 11 10.03 -3.98 3.31
CA THR A 11 9.29 -4.63 4.39
C THR A 11 10.18 -5.68 5.05
N THR A 12 10.12 -5.80 6.38
CA THR A 12 11.06 -6.60 7.19
C THR A 12 10.36 -7.23 8.41
N ASP A 13 10.94 -8.26 8.96
CA ASP A 13 10.59 -8.82 10.28
C ASP A 13 11.20 -8.04 11.45
N ALA A 14 12.22 -7.19 11.19
CA ALA A 14 12.83 -6.35 12.21
C ALA A 14 11.81 -5.36 12.81
N ARG A 15 11.94 -5.11 14.12
CA ARG A 15 11.11 -4.13 14.82
C ARG A 15 11.53 -2.69 14.48
N PRO A 16 10.64 -1.69 14.63
CA PRO A 16 10.96 -0.30 14.28
C PRO A 16 12.21 0.23 14.98
N ASP A 17 12.46 -0.16 16.24
CA ASP A 17 13.64 0.28 16.99
C ASP A 17 14.93 -0.28 16.39
N ASP A 18 14.92 -1.56 15.99
CA ASP A 18 16.06 -2.20 15.34
C ASP A 18 16.30 -1.60 13.95
N THR A 19 15.22 -1.37 13.21
CA THR A 19 15.26 -0.71 11.89
C THR A 19 15.87 0.68 11.98
N GLU A 20 15.43 1.49 12.95
CA GLU A 20 15.96 2.83 13.15
C GLU A 20 17.45 2.80 13.53
N ALA A 21 17.83 1.88 14.43
CA ALA A 21 19.22 1.73 14.84
C ALA A 21 20.15 1.39 13.66
N ILE A 22 19.67 0.56 12.72
CA ILE A 22 20.41 0.23 11.49
C ILE A 22 20.47 1.44 10.55
N LEU A 23 19.35 2.09 10.27
CA LEU A 23 19.31 3.23 9.35
C LEU A 23 20.20 4.38 9.82
N ARG A 24 20.25 4.66 11.12
CA ARG A 24 21.11 5.69 11.73
C ARG A 24 22.62 5.45 11.54
N GLN A 25 23.03 4.22 11.22
CA GLN A 25 24.43 3.92 10.88
C GLN A 25 24.82 4.41 9.46
N HIS A 26 23.79 4.63 8.60
CA HIS A 26 24.00 5.01 7.20
C HIS A 26 23.63 6.46 6.91
N THR A 27 22.84 7.10 7.77
CA THR A 27 22.42 8.50 7.60
C THR A 27 21.99 9.13 8.93
N HIS A 28 22.06 10.45 9.00
CA HIS A 28 21.50 11.23 10.11
C HIS A 28 20.07 11.72 9.84
N ALA A 29 19.60 11.63 8.59
CA ALA A 29 18.29 12.07 8.18
C ALA A 29 17.30 10.91 8.26
N THR A 30 16.87 10.59 9.50
CA THR A 30 15.82 9.59 9.77
C THR A 30 14.57 10.28 10.32
N TRP A 31 13.39 9.71 10.05
CA TRP A 31 12.13 10.16 10.61
C TRP A 31 11.25 8.98 11.03
N ASP A 32 10.42 9.21 12.03
CA ASP A 32 9.60 8.20 12.68
C ASP A 32 8.09 8.51 12.63
N ILE A 33 7.67 9.40 11.73
CA ILE A 33 6.25 9.78 11.55
C ILE A 33 5.36 8.54 11.35
N GLY A 34 5.89 7.51 10.68
CA GLY A 34 5.23 6.23 10.47
C GLY A 34 5.43 5.19 11.57
N ARG A 35 6.18 5.48 12.66
CA ARG A 35 6.51 4.52 13.73
C ARG A 35 5.28 3.86 14.34
N ALA A 36 4.22 4.64 14.57
CA ALA A 36 2.95 4.13 15.06
C ALA A 36 2.32 3.08 14.13
N PHE A 37 2.77 2.99 12.89
CA PHE A 37 2.35 2.02 11.88
C PHE A 37 3.46 1.03 11.51
N GLY A 38 4.55 1.02 12.27
CA GLY A 38 5.69 0.12 12.06
C GLY A 38 6.67 0.60 11.00
N THR A 39 6.57 1.84 10.51
CA THR A 39 7.42 2.37 9.44
C THR A 39 8.45 3.36 9.98
N ILE A 40 9.70 3.19 9.59
CA ILE A 40 10.81 4.14 9.79
C ILE A 40 11.30 4.58 8.41
N GLY A 41 11.44 5.88 8.24
CA GLY A 41 11.96 6.46 7.01
C GLY A 41 13.37 7.01 7.18
N ALA A 42 14.10 7.09 6.08
CA ALA A 42 15.43 7.67 6.01
C ALA A 42 15.71 8.27 4.62
N GLN A 43 16.58 9.28 4.59
CA GLN A 43 17.19 9.78 3.35
C GLN A 43 18.60 9.20 3.27
N ILE A 44 18.86 8.43 2.23
CA ILE A 44 20.20 7.86 1.95
C ILE A 44 20.61 8.33 0.56
N ASP A 45 21.57 9.24 0.49
CA ASP A 45 21.91 9.96 -0.72
C ASP A 45 20.68 10.64 -1.35
N ASP A 46 20.36 10.34 -2.61
CA ASP A 46 19.18 10.84 -3.31
C ASP A 46 17.93 9.97 -3.13
N TRP A 47 18.01 8.91 -2.31
CA TRP A 47 16.92 7.95 -2.12
C TRP A 47 16.16 8.21 -0.84
N VAL A 48 14.85 8.26 -0.94
CA VAL A 48 13.93 8.13 0.18
C VAL A 48 13.72 6.63 0.43
N VAL A 49 14.03 6.18 1.64
CA VAL A 49 13.93 4.78 2.03
C VAL A 49 12.89 4.68 3.13
N GLU A 50 11.84 3.89 2.92
CA GLU A 50 10.86 3.54 3.94
C GLU A 50 10.95 2.05 4.25
N VAL A 51 11.09 1.72 5.53
CA VAL A 51 11.19 0.33 6.00
C VAL A 51 10.05 0.08 6.98
N THR A 52 9.15 -0.83 6.61
CA THR A 52 7.96 -1.19 7.39
C THR A 52 8.11 -2.59 7.97
N THR A 53 7.93 -2.74 9.27
CA THR A 53 7.82 -4.05 9.91
C THR A 53 6.60 -4.80 9.40
N TYR A 54 6.70 -6.11 9.12
CA TYR A 54 5.56 -6.96 8.74
C TYR A 54 4.41 -6.77 9.72
N ARG A 55 3.21 -6.60 9.20
CA ARG A 55 2.00 -6.44 10.01
C ARG A 55 1.01 -7.56 9.72
N ALA A 56 0.37 -8.05 10.78
CA ALA A 56 -0.84 -8.86 10.71
C ALA A 56 -1.93 -8.03 11.39
N ASP A 57 -2.66 -7.23 10.61
CA ASP A 57 -3.66 -6.33 11.19
C ASP A 57 -4.77 -7.14 11.89
N ALA A 58 -4.92 -6.96 13.19
CA ALA A 58 -6.07 -7.43 13.94
C ALA A 58 -7.09 -6.29 14.04
N TYR A 59 -8.17 -6.38 13.26
CA TYR A 59 -9.28 -5.44 13.37
C TYR A 59 -10.22 -5.92 14.48
N HIS A 60 -10.35 -5.11 15.53
CA HIS A 60 -11.44 -5.23 16.47
C HIS A 60 -12.64 -4.42 15.95
N PRO A 61 -13.84 -5.03 15.81
CA PRO A 61 -15.04 -4.35 15.27
C PRO A 61 -15.41 -3.06 16.00
N ASP A 62 -15.03 -2.95 17.27
CA ASP A 62 -15.39 -1.84 18.18
C ASP A 62 -14.28 -0.81 18.37
N SER A 63 -13.11 -0.95 17.71
CA SER A 63 -11.99 -0.01 17.88
C SER A 63 -11.78 0.81 16.61
N ARG A 64 -11.83 2.16 16.74
CA ARG A 64 -11.47 3.10 15.68
C ARG A 64 -9.97 3.19 15.41
N LYS A 65 -9.14 2.54 16.23
CA LYS A 65 -7.69 2.45 16.05
C LYS A 65 -7.35 0.98 15.89
N PRO A 66 -6.82 0.55 14.72
CA PRO A 66 -6.30 -0.79 14.58
C PRO A 66 -5.18 -0.99 15.60
N GLU A 67 -5.25 -2.02 16.43
CA GLU A 67 -4.09 -2.49 17.15
C GLU A 67 -3.13 -3.09 16.13
N ILE A 68 -1.94 -2.50 16.04
CA ILE A 68 -0.92 -3.03 15.14
C ILE A 68 -0.38 -4.31 15.77
N VAL A 69 -0.78 -5.41 15.19
CA VAL A 69 -0.15 -6.70 15.45
C VAL A 69 0.94 -6.87 14.40
N TYR A 70 2.17 -7.01 14.84
CA TYR A 70 3.26 -7.30 13.92
C TYR A 70 3.14 -8.72 13.39
N GLY A 71 3.22 -8.87 12.07
CA GLY A 71 3.25 -10.14 11.38
C GLY A 71 4.61 -10.83 11.53
N GLU A 72 4.63 -12.15 11.37
CA GLU A 72 5.86 -12.94 11.43
C GLU A 72 6.39 -13.24 10.03
N THR A 73 5.54 -13.18 9.02
CA THR A 73 5.90 -13.58 7.66
C THR A 73 5.60 -12.49 6.62
N LEU A 74 6.37 -12.48 5.54
CA LEU A 74 6.10 -11.64 4.37
C LEU A 74 4.68 -11.86 3.84
N LYS A 75 4.15 -13.09 3.89
CA LYS A 75 2.81 -13.41 3.40
C LYS A 75 1.73 -12.69 4.20
N ASP A 76 1.90 -12.55 5.52
CA ASP A 76 0.99 -11.82 6.39
C ASP A 76 0.97 -10.32 6.04
N ASP A 77 2.12 -9.75 5.65
CA ASP A 77 2.20 -8.37 5.19
C ASP A 77 1.55 -8.19 3.80
N LEU A 78 1.80 -9.10 2.87
CA LEU A 78 1.30 -8.98 1.51
C LEU A 78 -0.23 -9.16 1.41
N ILE A 79 -0.82 -10.05 2.23
CA ILE A 79 -2.27 -10.33 2.16
C ILE A 79 -3.10 -9.11 2.54
N ARG A 80 -2.64 -8.26 3.45
CA ARG A 80 -3.37 -7.08 3.92
C ARG A 80 -3.25 -5.86 3.01
N ARG A 81 -2.46 -5.93 1.94
CA ARG A 81 -2.33 -4.85 0.97
C ARG A 81 -3.63 -4.64 0.19
N ASP A 82 -3.75 -3.47 -0.41
CA ASP A 82 -4.99 -3.06 -1.09
C ASP A 82 -5.32 -3.93 -2.30
N PHE A 83 -4.33 -4.12 -3.21
CA PHE A 83 -4.52 -4.87 -4.45
C PHE A 83 -3.36 -5.84 -4.70
N THR A 84 -3.65 -6.91 -5.44
CA THR A 84 -2.66 -7.93 -5.83
C THR A 84 -1.44 -7.34 -6.51
N VAL A 85 -1.66 -6.32 -7.36
CA VAL A 85 -0.60 -5.60 -8.08
C VAL A 85 0.39 -4.87 -7.15
N ASN A 86 0.01 -4.64 -5.90
CA ASN A 86 0.84 -4.07 -4.84
C ASN A 86 1.27 -5.11 -3.79
N ALA A 87 0.84 -6.38 -3.94
CA ALA A 87 1.07 -7.46 -2.99
C ALA A 87 2.17 -8.43 -3.45
N MET A 88 3.26 -7.88 -3.96
CA MET A 88 4.45 -8.58 -4.44
C MET A 88 5.69 -8.04 -3.75
N ALA A 89 6.73 -8.83 -3.65
CA ALA A 89 8.00 -8.43 -3.07
C ALA A 89 9.20 -9.09 -3.76
N LEU A 90 10.35 -8.41 -3.71
CA LEU A 90 11.62 -8.94 -4.13
C LEU A 90 12.55 -9.01 -2.91
N HIS A 91 13.04 -10.18 -2.58
CA HIS A 91 14.01 -10.33 -1.48
C HIS A 91 15.34 -9.66 -1.87
N ALA A 92 15.78 -8.68 -1.09
CA ALA A 92 16.89 -7.81 -1.45
C ALA A 92 18.21 -8.56 -1.68
N ALA A 93 18.54 -9.53 -0.81
CA ALA A 93 19.81 -10.27 -0.88
C ALA A 93 19.77 -11.43 -1.90
N THR A 94 18.70 -12.24 -1.89
CA THR A 94 18.63 -13.44 -2.75
C THR A 94 18.06 -13.18 -4.12
N ARG A 95 17.44 -12.01 -4.34
CA ARG A 95 16.70 -11.65 -5.56
C ARG A 95 15.52 -12.60 -5.86
N THR A 96 15.03 -13.30 -4.84
CA THR A 96 13.87 -14.15 -4.96
C THR A 96 12.62 -13.31 -5.04
N PHE A 97 11.84 -13.47 -6.12
CA PHE A 97 10.56 -12.79 -6.31
C PHE A 97 9.43 -13.58 -5.64
N SER A 98 8.58 -12.88 -4.90
CA SER A 98 7.42 -13.44 -4.20
C SER A 98 6.15 -12.77 -4.70
N ASP A 99 5.26 -13.54 -5.30
CA ASP A 99 3.95 -13.12 -5.81
C ASP A 99 2.87 -14.14 -5.42
N PRO A 100 2.48 -14.20 -4.14
CA PRO A 100 1.55 -15.21 -3.65
C PRO A 100 0.11 -15.01 -4.13
N TYR A 101 -0.22 -13.85 -4.69
CA TYR A 101 -1.58 -13.47 -5.09
C TYR A 101 -1.73 -13.18 -6.59
N ALA A 102 -0.76 -13.62 -7.41
CA ALA A 102 -0.75 -13.46 -8.86
C ALA A 102 -0.81 -11.99 -9.34
N GLY A 103 -0.19 -11.08 -8.59
CA GLY A 103 -0.15 -9.65 -8.91
C GLY A 103 0.50 -9.36 -10.26
N LEU A 104 1.55 -10.08 -10.64
CA LEU A 104 2.19 -9.94 -11.96
C LEU A 104 1.24 -10.31 -13.10
N THR A 105 0.44 -11.37 -12.92
CA THR A 105 -0.58 -11.78 -13.89
C THR A 105 -1.66 -10.69 -14.02
N ASP A 106 -2.09 -10.11 -12.90
CA ASP A 106 -3.08 -9.04 -12.89
C ASP A 106 -2.55 -7.76 -13.54
N ILE A 107 -1.25 -7.43 -13.37
CA ILE A 107 -0.60 -6.32 -14.07
C ILE A 107 -0.63 -6.54 -15.60
N VAL A 108 -0.24 -7.72 -16.05
CA VAL A 108 -0.22 -8.04 -17.49
C VAL A 108 -1.62 -8.02 -18.09
N SER A 109 -2.63 -8.44 -17.32
CA SER A 109 -4.03 -8.48 -17.73
C SER A 109 -4.75 -7.14 -17.58
N GLY A 110 -4.13 -6.14 -16.93
CA GLY A 110 -4.77 -4.86 -16.65
C GLY A 110 -5.93 -4.97 -15.66
N ILE A 111 -5.80 -5.83 -14.65
CA ILE A 111 -6.88 -6.13 -13.68
C ILE A 111 -6.50 -5.60 -12.30
N LEU A 112 -7.48 -5.02 -11.60
CA LEU A 112 -7.40 -4.71 -10.17
C LEU A 112 -8.25 -5.70 -9.36
N ARG A 113 -7.56 -6.46 -8.52
CA ARG A 113 -8.12 -7.46 -7.62
C ARG A 113 -7.53 -7.30 -6.23
N THR A 114 -8.31 -7.60 -5.19
CA THR A 114 -7.81 -7.64 -3.81
C THR A 114 -7.16 -9.00 -3.49
N PRO A 115 -6.13 -9.08 -2.61
CA PRO A 115 -5.50 -10.35 -2.23
C PRO A 115 -6.43 -11.32 -1.51
N PHE A 116 -7.51 -10.83 -0.89
CA PHE A 116 -8.59 -11.60 -0.23
C PHE A 116 -9.94 -10.98 -0.56
N PRO A 117 -11.08 -11.55 -0.11
CA PRO A 117 -12.41 -11.06 -0.50
C PRO A 117 -12.56 -9.55 -0.34
N PRO A 118 -13.05 -8.83 -1.37
CA PRO A 118 -13.07 -7.37 -1.40
C PRO A 118 -13.93 -6.78 -0.28
N GLU A 119 -14.97 -7.47 0.18
CA GLU A 119 -15.81 -7.05 1.31
C GLU A 119 -14.99 -6.92 2.59
N ARG A 120 -14.09 -7.86 2.85
CA ARG A 120 -13.17 -7.79 3.97
C ARG A 120 -12.16 -6.67 3.77
N SER A 121 -11.56 -6.57 2.57
CA SER A 121 -10.59 -5.53 2.24
C SER A 121 -11.16 -4.12 2.49
N PHE A 122 -12.39 -3.87 2.06
CA PHE A 122 -13.07 -2.58 2.21
C PHE A 122 -13.66 -2.37 3.60
N SER A 123 -13.90 -3.46 4.34
CA SER A 123 -14.22 -3.36 5.76
C SER A 123 -13.02 -2.91 6.59
N ASP A 124 -11.84 -3.41 6.26
CA ASP A 124 -10.58 -3.06 6.92
C ASP A 124 -10.18 -1.60 6.64
N ASP A 125 -10.25 -1.16 5.39
CA ASP A 125 -10.00 0.24 5.01
C ASP A 125 -10.88 0.66 3.82
N PRO A 126 -12.01 1.35 4.06
CA PRO A 126 -12.91 1.81 3.00
C PRO A 126 -12.25 2.75 1.99
N LEU A 127 -11.14 3.43 2.34
CA LEU A 127 -10.41 4.28 1.39
C LEU A 127 -9.89 3.50 0.17
N ARG A 128 -9.73 2.18 0.31
CA ARG A 128 -9.32 1.32 -0.81
C ARG A 128 -10.29 1.36 -1.99
N MET A 129 -11.57 1.67 -1.76
CA MET A 129 -12.54 1.89 -2.85
C MET A 129 -12.18 3.12 -3.69
N MET A 130 -11.78 4.22 -3.06
CA MET A 130 -11.31 5.41 -3.78
C MET A 130 -9.97 5.13 -4.50
N ARG A 131 -9.06 4.38 -3.85
CA ARG A 131 -7.81 3.95 -4.46
C ARG A 131 -8.05 3.06 -5.69
N ALA A 132 -9.05 2.17 -5.68
CA ALA A 132 -9.47 1.40 -6.84
C ALA A 132 -9.84 2.31 -8.01
N ALA A 133 -10.67 3.33 -7.78
CA ALA A 133 -11.07 4.31 -8.79
C ALA A 133 -9.85 5.07 -9.34
N ARG A 134 -8.93 5.50 -8.47
CA ARG A 134 -7.68 6.17 -8.88
C ARG A 134 -6.79 5.26 -9.73
N PHE A 135 -6.52 4.03 -9.29
CA PHE A 135 -5.67 3.11 -10.04
C PHE A 135 -6.28 2.70 -11.38
N THR A 136 -7.61 2.52 -11.44
CA THR A 136 -8.32 2.33 -12.71
C THR A 136 -8.03 3.47 -13.69
N SER A 137 -8.11 4.71 -13.21
CA SER A 137 -7.84 5.90 -14.04
C SER A 137 -6.35 6.05 -14.37
N GLN A 138 -5.48 5.82 -13.40
CA GLN A 138 -4.03 6.05 -13.53
C GLN A 138 -3.34 5.00 -14.41
N LEU A 139 -3.73 3.74 -14.27
CA LEU A 139 -3.08 2.60 -14.91
C LEU A 139 -3.86 2.08 -16.12
N GLY A 140 -5.10 2.54 -16.32
CA GLY A 140 -6.01 2.00 -17.34
C GLY A 140 -6.49 0.58 -17.02
N PHE A 141 -6.43 0.16 -15.75
CA PHE A 141 -6.84 -1.18 -15.32
C PHE A 141 -8.34 -1.25 -15.08
N THR A 142 -8.86 -2.46 -15.08
CA THR A 142 -10.28 -2.74 -14.82
C THR A 142 -10.42 -3.49 -13.50
N VAL A 143 -11.32 -3.04 -12.61
CA VAL A 143 -11.67 -3.80 -11.41
C VAL A 143 -12.45 -5.06 -11.76
N THR A 144 -12.24 -6.15 -11.01
CA THR A 144 -13.05 -7.38 -11.18
C THR A 144 -14.52 -7.12 -10.82
N ASN A 145 -15.42 -8.02 -11.24
CA ASN A 145 -16.86 -7.90 -10.93
C ASN A 145 -17.11 -7.94 -9.43
N GLU A 146 -16.38 -8.76 -8.69
CA GLU A 146 -16.46 -8.90 -7.23
C GLU A 146 -16.05 -7.60 -6.54
N VAL A 147 -14.92 -7.00 -6.97
CA VAL A 147 -14.46 -5.71 -6.46
C VAL A 147 -15.50 -4.62 -6.75
N ARG A 148 -16.07 -4.59 -7.95
CA ARG A 148 -17.08 -3.61 -8.35
C ARG A 148 -18.36 -3.75 -7.52
N ALA A 149 -18.85 -4.99 -7.31
CA ALA A 149 -20.01 -5.26 -6.48
C ALA A 149 -19.78 -4.77 -5.04
N ALA A 150 -18.67 -5.17 -4.43
CA ALA A 150 -18.32 -4.73 -3.07
C ALA A 150 -18.18 -3.20 -2.96
N MET A 151 -17.60 -2.53 -3.96
CA MET A 151 -17.54 -1.05 -3.99
C MET A 151 -18.94 -0.42 -3.98
N THR A 152 -19.88 -1.00 -4.71
CA THR A 152 -21.26 -0.50 -4.76
C THR A 152 -21.98 -0.72 -3.43
N ASP A 153 -21.89 -1.92 -2.88
CA ASP A 153 -22.61 -2.31 -1.66
C ASP A 153 -22.07 -1.60 -0.41
N MET A 154 -20.77 -1.29 -0.41
CA MET A 154 -20.07 -0.71 0.74
C MET A 154 -19.75 0.80 0.58
N ALA A 155 -20.25 1.46 -0.46
CA ALA A 155 -19.90 2.86 -0.76
C ALA A 155 -20.12 3.82 0.42
N SER A 156 -21.19 3.63 1.21
CA SER A 156 -21.48 4.44 2.40
C SER A 156 -20.41 4.37 3.48
N ARG A 157 -19.58 3.32 3.51
CA ARG A 157 -18.50 3.20 4.50
C ARG A 157 -17.39 4.25 4.32
N ILE A 158 -17.33 4.96 3.21
CA ILE A 158 -16.42 6.10 3.03
C ILE A 158 -16.64 7.17 4.10
N GLU A 159 -17.84 7.31 4.63
CA GLU A 159 -18.19 8.29 5.67
C GLU A 159 -17.41 8.11 6.98
N ILE A 160 -16.88 6.90 7.27
CA ILE A 160 -16.07 6.68 8.47
C ILE A 160 -14.61 7.12 8.30
N ILE A 161 -14.18 7.41 7.08
CA ILE A 161 -12.80 7.85 6.80
C ILE A 161 -12.68 9.35 7.08
N SER A 162 -11.53 9.75 7.61
CA SER A 162 -11.28 11.18 7.87
C SER A 162 -11.32 11.98 6.56
N ALA A 163 -11.92 13.17 6.62
CA ALA A 163 -12.03 14.07 5.47
C ALA A 163 -10.66 14.39 4.85
N GLU A 164 -9.61 14.43 5.66
CA GLU A 164 -8.23 14.63 5.20
C GLU A 164 -7.78 13.51 4.26
N ARG A 165 -7.93 12.23 4.65
CA ARG A 165 -7.57 11.08 3.82
C ARG A 165 -8.37 11.03 2.52
N VAL A 166 -9.68 11.33 2.61
CA VAL A 166 -10.57 11.40 1.42
C VAL A 166 -10.11 12.50 0.48
N ARG A 167 -9.83 13.71 1.01
CA ARG A 167 -9.35 14.86 0.23
C ARG A 167 -8.02 14.53 -0.47
N ASP A 168 -7.09 13.92 0.25
CA ASP A 168 -5.76 13.61 -0.28
C ASP A 168 -5.83 12.57 -1.41
N GLU A 169 -6.67 11.55 -1.26
CA GLU A 169 -6.87 10.54 -2.31
C GLU A 169 -7.60 11.13 -3.52
N LEU A 170 -8.60 11.98 -3.30
CA LEU A 170 -9.31 12.71 -4.36
C LEU A 170 -8.36 13.65 -5.11
N SER A 171 -7.51 14.39 -4.38
CA SER A 171 -6.52 15.29 -4.98
C SER A 171 -5.55 14.53 -5.88
N LYS A 172 -5.05 13.37 -5.43
CA LYS A 172 -4.20 12.50 -6.25
C LYS A 172 -4.91 12.04 -7.54
N THR A 173 -6.21 11.76 -7.45
CA THR A 173 -7.02 11.37 -8.61
C THR A 173 -7.17 12.53 -9.58
N CYS A 174 -7.48 13.74 -9.09
CA CYS A 174 -7.67 14.93 -9.92
C CYS A 174 -6.37 15.38 -10.61
N LEU A 175 -5.22 15.29 -9.94
CA LEU A 175 -3.92 15.68 -10.51
C LEU A 175 -3.50 14.82 -11.71
N LEU A 176 -4.05 13.61 -11.87
CA LEU A 176 -3.81 12.80 -13.05
C LEU A 176 -4.37 13.43 -14.34
N TYR A 177 -5.46 14.21 -14.22
CA TYR A 177 -6.08 14.90 -15.37
C TYR A 177 -5.44 16.24 -15.69
N THR A 178 -4.64 16.81 -14.78
CA THR A 178 -4.00 18.13 -14.94
C THR A 178 -2.55 18.05 -15.35
N SER A 179 -1.93 16.87 -15.35
CA SER A 179 -0.59 16.69 -15.91
C SER A 179 -0.67 16.74 -17.44
N PRO A 180 0.17 17.55 -18.13
CA PRO A 180 0.20 17.57 -19.59
C PRO A 180 0.49 16.16 -20.10
N SER A 181 -0.32 15.71 -21.07
CA SER A 181 -0.10 14.44 -21.73
C SER A 181 1.29 14.42 -22.37
N PRO A 182 2.06 13.33 -22.25
CA PRO A 182 3.34 13.22 -22.95
C PRO A 182 3.23 13.20 -24.49
N ARG A 183 2.06 13.52 -25.05
CA ARG A 183 1.73 13.47 -26.49
C ARG A 183 1.49 14.84 -27.14
N ASP A 184 1.72 15.94 -26.39
CA ASP A 184 1.68 17.29 -26.94
C ASP A 184 3.09 17.82 -27.20
#